data_84058cceca6efb347570117cab463861
#
_entry.id   84058cceca6efb347570117cab463861
#
_cell.length_a   1.000
_cell.length_b   1.000
_cell.length_c   1.000
_cell.angle_alpha   90.00
_cell.angle_beta   90.00
_cell.angle_gamma   90.00
#
_symmetry.space_group_name_H-M   'P 1'
#
loop_
_entity.id
_entity.type
_entity.pdbx_description
1 polymer ?
#
loop_
_entity_poly.entity_id
_entity_poly.type
_entity_poly.pdbx_seq_one_letter_code
_entity_poly.pdbx_strand_id
1 'polypeptide(L)'
;DCLLSRGLGDVYKRQDPAYAYEVAVIVEYGMRRMLDEQRDEFFYLTVTNENLAQPDLPQDGNAAEGILRGMYRLRSARKQAQVRLLGAGPMLREAEMAADRLRDDYDVDAEVWSVTSFSELARDGREAERARVLGLETPADADWVRTCLGDSNAPVVAASDYVRAVPEQIRAWVPAPYRTLGTDGFGRSDTRAQLRDFFEVSADWIVLHALDSLGRQEQAATLRKTLNAQSRTNPPWAQ
;
A
#
# COMPACT_ATOMS: atom_id res chain seq x y z
N ASP A 1 3.98 -28.02 -11.62
CA ASP A 1 3.63 -27.28 -10.38
C ASP A 1 3.35 -25.78 -10.64
N CYS A 2 4.02 -25.15 -11.59
CA CYS A 2 3.80 -23.73 -11.91
C CYS A 2 2.43 -23.45 -12.57
N LEU A 3 1.83 -24.45 -13.23
CA LEU A 3 0.52 -24.30 -13.87
C LEU A 3 -0.64 -24.40 -12.87
N LEU A 4 -0.48 -25.16 -11.79
CA LEU A 4 -1.47 -25.24 -10.71
C LEU A 4 -1.55 -23.94 -9.90
N SER A 5 -0.42 -23.26 -9.67
CA SER A 5 -0.42 -21.97 -8.98
C SER A 5 -1.06 -20.85 -9.81
N ARG A 6 -1.10 -20.95 -11.14
CA ARG A 6 -1.80 -19.97 -12.00
C ARG A 6 -3.31 -20.11 -11.96
N GLY A 7 -3.84 -21.33 -11.79
CA GLY A 7 -5.27 -21.57 -11.63
C GLY A 7 -5.84 -21.16 -10.28
N LEU A 8 -5.01 -21.15 -9.23
CA LEU A 8 -5.40 -20.71 -7.88
C LEU A 8 -5.41 -19.19 -7.72
N GLY A 9 -4.75 -18.45 -8.60
CA GLY A 9 -4.62 -16.99 -8.51
C GLY A 9 -5.94 -16.23 -8.56
N ASP A 10 -6.98 -16.78 -9.19
CA ASP A 10 -8.28 -16.13 -9.33
C ASP A 10 -9.29 -16.52 -8.23
N VAL A 11 -9.05 -17.64 -7.53
CA VAL A 11 -9.89 -18.15 -6.44
C VAL A 11 -9.36 -17.67 -5.07
N TYR A 12 -8.10 -17.32 -5.01
CA TYR A 12 -7.36 -16.99 -3.83
C TYR A 12 -7.38 -15.46 -3.59
N LYS A 13 -7.90 -15.08 -2.43
CA LYS A 13 -7.93 -13.68 -1.97
C LYS A 13 -6.81 -13.47 -0.96
N ARG A 14 -5.75 -12.81 -1.40
CA ARG A 14 -4.64 -12.44 -0.55
C ARG A 14 -4.89 -11.10 0.10
N GLN A 15 -4.73 -11.06 1.41
CA GLN A 15 -4.92 -9.85 2.22
C GLN A 15 -3.72 -9.67 3.16
N ASP A 16 -3.22 -8.45 3.24
CA ASP A 16 -2.09 -8.06 4.06
C ASP A 16 -2.53 -7.00 5.10
N PRO A 17 -3.40 -7.36 6.08
CA PRO A 17 -3.91 -6.43 7.07
C PRO A 17 -2.80 -5.94 8.02
N ALA A 18 -2.89 -4.68 8.45
CA ALA A 18 -2.00 -4.08 9.44
C ALA A 18 -2.62 -4.10 10.85
N TYR A 19 -3.93 -3.91 10.96
CA TYR A 19 -4.63 -3.76 12.24
C TYR A 19 -5.63 -4.89 12.50
N ALA A 20 -5.91 -5.14 13.78
CA ALA A 20 -6.82 -6.21 14.21
C ALA A 20 -8.24 -6.06 13.67
N TYR A 21 -8.75 -4.82 13.55
CA TYR A 21 -10.07 -4.59 12.96
C TYR A 21 -10.13 -4.94 11.47
N GLU A 22 -9.03 -4.76 10.73
CA GLU A 22 -8.96 -5.20 9.34
C GLU A 22 -9.04 -6.73 9.24
N VAL A 23 -8.31 -7.43 10.12
CA VAL A 23 -8.40 -8.89 10.24
C VAL A 23 -9.83 -9.33 10.54
N ALA A 24 -10.49 -8.68 11.50
CA ALA A 24 -11.87 -9.01 11.89
C ALA A 24 -12.85 -8.86 10.71
N VAL A 25 -12.79 -7.74 9.98
CA VAL A 25 -13.62 -7.48 8.79
C VAL A 25 -13.39 -8.53 7.71
N ILE A 26 -12.13 -8.86 7.42
CA ILE A 26 -11.78 -9.84 6.37
C ILE A 26 -12.24 -11.25 6.78
N VAL A 27 -12.03 -11.66 8.04
CA VAL A 27 -12.42 -12.98 8.53
C VAL A 27 -13.93 -13.13 8.52
N GLU A 28 -14.68 -12.13 9.02
CA GLU A 28 -16.15 -12.15 9.00
C GLU A 28 -16.67 -12.30 7.56
N TYR A 29 -16.15 -11.49 6.64
CA TYR A 29 -16.51 -11.57 5.23
C TYR A 29 -16.17 -12.92 4.62
N GLY A 30 -14.97 -13.44 4.86
CA GLY A 30 -14.54 -14.73 4.35
C GLY A 30 -15.39 -15.88 4.87
N MET A 31 -15.74 -15.87 6.16
CA MET A 31 -16.63 -16.88 6.75
C MET A 31 -18.00 -16.87 6.07
N ARG A 32 -18.62 -15.69 5.91
CA ARG A 32 -19.89 -15.54 5.21
C ARG A 32 -19.82 -16.08 3.77
N ARG A 33 -18.79 -15.69 3.03
CA ARG A 33 -18.60 -16.11 1.63
C ARG A 33 -18.46 -17.63 1.49
N MET A 34 -17.61 -18.23 2.31
CA MET A 34 -17.29 -19.66 2.20
C MET A 34 -18.34 -20.57 2.85
N LEU A 35 -18.92 -20.15 3.99
CA LEU A 35 -19.82 -21.01 4.76
C LEU A 35 -21.30 -20.75 4.43
N ASP A 36 -21.74 -19.51 4.36
CA ASP A 36 -23.14 -19.18 4.14
C ASP A 36 -23.48 -19.13 2.64
N GLU A 37 -22.64 -18.45 1.84
CA GLU A 37 -22.86 -18.31 0.40
C GLU A 37 -22.29 -19.49 -0.41
N GLN A 38 -21.55 -20.39 0.21
CA GLN A 38 -20.94 -21.57 -0.42
C GLN A 38 -20.11 -21.24 -1.67
N ARG A 39 -19.37 -20.11 -1.62
CA ARG A 39 -18.50 -19.71 -2.72
C ARG A 39 -17.23 -20.56 -2.74
N ASP A 40 -16.81 -20.90 -3.95
CA ASP A 40 -15.53 -21.59 -4.18
C ASP A 40 -14.37 -20.56 -4.17
N GLU A 41 -14.10 -20.03 -2.97
CA GLU A 41 -13.06 -19.03 -2.69
C GLU A 41 -12.30 -19.45 -1.44
N PHE A 42 -11.05 -18.98 -1.30
CA PHE A 42 -10.35 -19.06 -0.02
C PHE A 42 -9.52 -17.80 0.23
N PHE A 43 -9.26 -17.51 1.49
CA PHE A 43 -8.55 -16.32 1.95
C PHE A 43 -7.19 -16.72 2.51
N TYR A 44 -6.18 -15.94 2.16
CA TYR A 44 -4.84 -16.03 2.73
C TYR A 44 -4.50 -14.69 3.36
N LEU A 45 -4.36 -14.67 4.69
CA LEU A 45 -4.04 -13.48 5.45
C LEU A 45 -2.61 -13.57 5.94
N THR A 46 -1.82 -12.53 5.70
CA THR A 46 -0.53 -12.36 6.35
C THR A 46 -0.71 -11.49 7.58
N VAL A 47 -0.20 -11.95 8.71
CA VAL A 47 -0.24 -11.21 9.97
C VAL A 47 1.18 -11.10 10.54
N THR A 48 1.46 -10.00 11.22
CA THR A 48 2.75 -9.80 11.88
C THR A 48 2.68 -10.19 13.34
N ASN A 49 3.82 -10.55 13.92
CA ASN A 49 3.96 -10.83 15.35
C ASN A 49 4.49 -9.60 16.12
N GLU A 50 4.31 -8.41 15.57
CA GLU A 50 4.68 -7.15 16.23
C GLU A 50 3.57 -6.70 17.18
N ASN A 51 3.95 -6.30 18.40
CA ASN A 51 3.01 -5.67 19.33
C ASN A 51 2.80 -4.22 18.90
N LEU A 52 1.63 -3.92 18.34
CA LEU A 52 1.24 -2.61 17.87
C LEU A 52 0.06 -2.08 18.68
N ALA A 53 0.02 -0.75 18.86
CA ALA A 53 -1.20 -0.10 19.31
C ALA A 53 -2.30 -0.35 18.26
N GLN A 54 -3.47 -0.76 18.71
CA GLN A 54 -4.61 -1.07 17.88
C GLN A 54 -5.60 0.09 17.96
N PRO A 55 -5.70 0.94 16.91
CA PRO A 55 -6.72 1.98 16.88
C PRO A 55 -8.10 1.38 16.61
N ASP A 56 -9.14 2.18 16.88
CA ASP A 56 -10.50 1.83 16.47
C ASP A 56 -10.67 1.90 14.95
N LEU A 57 -11.64 1.15 14.45
CA LEU A 57 -12.04 1.24 13.04
C LEU A 57 -12.48 2.68 12.71
N PRO A 58 -11.95 3.32 11.66
CA PRO A 58 -12.41 4.64 11.24
C PRO A 58 -13.92 4.68 10.99
N GLN A 59 -14.57 5.72 11.53
CA GLN A 59 -16.04 5.87 11.50
C GLN A 59 -16.55 6.62 10.26
N ASP A 60 -15.71 6.85 9.25
CA ASP A 60 -16.03 7.60 8.03
C ASP A 60 -16.91 6.83 7.01
N GLY A 61 -17.48 5.71 7.42
CA GLY A 61 -18.55 4.97 6.73
C GLY A 61 -18.08 3.98 5.67
N ASN A 62 -16.88 4.12 5.10
CA ASN A 62 -16.42 3.28 3.98
C ASN A 62 -15.19 2.40 4.31
N ALA A 63 -14.68 2.46 5.54
CA ALA A 63 -13.47 1.73 5.89
C ALA A 63 -13.63 0.21 5.72
N ALA A 64 -14.76 -0.36 6.18
CA ALA A 64 -15.01 -1.80 6.05
C ALA A 64 -15.08 -2.26 4.58
N GLU A 65 -15.76 -1.52 3.71
CA GLU A 65 -15.79 -1.79 2.27
C GLU A 65 -14.38 -1.68 1.68
N GLY A 66 -13.66 -0.60 1.98
CA GLY A 66 -12.32 -0.39 1.47
C GLY A 66 -11.33 -1.47 1.92
N ILE A 67 -11.44 -1.98 3.17
CA ILE A 67 -10.67 -3.12 3.65
C ILE A 67 -10.88 -4.34 2.75
N LEU A 68 -12.13 -4.63 2.38
CA LEU A 68 -12.47 -5.78 1.54
C LEU A 68 -12.08 -5.57 0.07
N ARG A 69 -12.13 -4.35 -0.42
CA ARG A 69 -11.76 -3.98 -1.80
C ARG A 69 -10.26 -3.75 -2.00
N GLY A 70 -9.49 -3.73 -0.91
CA GLY A 70 -8.02 -3.71 -0.94
C GLY A 70 -7.36 -2.41 -0.51
N MET A 71 -8.07 -1.29 -0.34
CA MET A 71 -7.53 -0.07 0.28
C MET A 71 -8.61 0.86 0.82
N TYR A 72 -8.26 1.59 1.88
CA TYR A 72 -9.08 2.65 2.45
C TYR A 72 -8.21 3.77 3.02
N ARG A 73 -8.78 4.97 3.16
CA ARG A 73 -8.07 6.10 3.75
C ARG A 73 -8.09 6.00 5.28
N LEU A 74 -6.89 5.78 5.85
CA LEU A 74 -6.70 5.71 7.29
C LEU A 74 -6.65 7.11 7.93
N ARG A 75 -5.96 8.05 7.28
CA ARG A 75 -5.78 9.39 7.79
C ARG A 75 -5.89 10.42 6.66
N SER A 76 -6.77 11.39 6.87
CA SER A 76 -6.96 12.53 5.95
C SER A 76 -5.84 13.57 6.15
N ALA A 77 -5.51 14.29 5.11
CA ALA A 77 -4.74 15.52 5.20
C ALA A 77 -5.51 16.59 6.00
N ARG A 78 -4.80 17.48 6.68
CA ARG A 78 -5.40 18.57 7.47
C ARG A 78 -6.03 19.66 6.60
N LYS A 79 -5.42 19.90 5.43
CA LYS A 79 -5.88 20.87 4.44
C LYS A 79 -6.09 20.13 3.12
N GLN A 80 -5.16 20.28 2.21
CA GLN A 80 -5.12 19.59 0.92
C GLN A 80 -3.93 18.65 0.89
N ALA A 81 -4.16 17.40 0.53
CA ALA A 81 -3.08 16.43 0.39
C ALA A 81 -2.07 16.88 -0.66
N GLN A 82 -0.83 17.08 -0.23
CA GLN A 82 0.30 17.36 -1.10
C GLN A 82 0.94 16.06 -1.60
N VAL A 83 0.85 14.99 -0.80
CA VAL A 83 1.34 13.65 -1.12
C VAL A 83 0.41 12.61 -0.49
N ARG A 84 0.35 11.44 -1.09
CA ARG A 84 -0.39 10.28 -0.57
C ARG A 84 0.55 9.13 -0.30
N LEU A 85 0.48 8.59 0.90
CA LEU A 85 1.31 7.50 1.36
C LEU A 85 0.46 6.24 1.48
N LEU A 86 0.81 5.19 0.74
CA LEU A 86 0.15 3.90 0.77
C LEU A 86 1.05 2.91 1.51
N GLY A 87 0.54 2.29 2.57
CA GLY A 87 1.26 1.26 3.32
C GLY A 87 0.50 -0.05 3.35
N ALA A 88 1.17 -1.17 3.06
CA ALA A 88 0.60 -2.51 3.17
C ALA A 88 1.18 -3.25 4.38
N GLY A 89 0.31 -3.92 5.16
CA GLY A 89 0.74 -4.68 6.33
C GLY A 89 1.63 -3.87 7.27
N PRO A 90 2.82 -4.38 7.63
CA PRO A 90 3.73 -3.69 8.57
C PRO A 90 4.25 -2.34 8.05
N MET A 91 4.20 -2.09 6.74
CA MET A 91 4.65 -0.83 6.15
C MET A 91 3.64 0.32 6.32
N LEU A 92 2.40 0.02 6.73
CA LEU A 92 1.44 1.07 7.08
C LEU A 92 1.97 1.97 8.21
N ARG A 93 2.60 1.36 9.22
CA ARG A 93 3.20 2.12 10.33
C ARG A 93 4.36 3.02 9.87
N GLU A 94 5.18 2.55 8.95
CA GLU A 94 6.23 3.38 8.36
C GLU A 94 5.63 4.57 7.57
N ALA A 95 4.53 4.35 6.87
CA ALA A 95 3.81 5.41 6.17
C ALA A 95 3.19 6.43 7.14
N GLU A 96 2.64 6.00 8.29
CA GLU A 96 2.14 6.90 9.32
C GLU A 96 3.25 7.74 9.94
N MET A 97 4.38 7.13 10.32
CA MET A 97 5.56 7.84 10.82
C MET A 97 6.13 8.81 9.79
N ALA A 98 6.16 8.42 8.52
CA ALA A 98 6.58 9.29 7.42
C ALA A 98 5.66 10.51 7.27
N ALA A 99 4.34 10.33 7.39
CA ALA A 99 3.39 11.43 7.33
C ALA A 99 3.53 12.39 8.51
N ASP A 100 3.82 11.88 9.72
CA ASP A 100 4.11 12.73 10.87
C ASP A 100 5.37 13.55 10.65
N ARG A 101 6.46 12.94 10.18
CA ARG A 101 7.70 13.65 9.86
C ARG A 101 7.55 14.66 8.70
N LEU A 102 6.82 14.30 7.66
CA LEU A 102 6.52 15.23 6.56
C LEU A 102 5.83 16.49 7.06
N ARG A 103 4.89 16.33 8.00
CA ARG A 103 4.19 17.43 8.63
C ARG A 103 5.10 18.25 9.54
N ASP A 104 5.81 17.59 10.46
CA ASP A 104 6.49 18.25 11.58
C ASP A 104 7.84 18.87 11.14
N ASP A 105 8.57 18.22 10.24
CA ASP A 105 9.90 18.63 9.81
C ASP A 105 9.88 19.42 8.48
N TYR A 106 8.84 19.24 7.63
CA TYR A 106 8.87 19.75 6.25
C TYR A 106 7.63 20.57 5.86
N ASP A 107 6.64 20.73 6.75
CA ASP A 107 5.36 21.40 6.44
C ASP A 107 4.70 20.83 5.16
N VAL A 108 4.67 19.50 5.08
CA VAL A 108 4.02 18.75 4.00
C VAL A 108 2.84 17.98 4.56
N ASP A 109 1.66 18.23 4.02
CA ASP A 109 0.41 17.59 4.45
C ASP A 109 0.16 16.33 3.63
N ALA A 110 0.12 15.18 4.29
CA ALA A 110 0.01 13.87 3.66
C ALA A 110 -1.29 13.16 4.04
N GLU A 111 -1.90 12.47 3.08
CA GLU A 111 -2.88 11.42 3.36
C GLU A 111 -2.17 10.09 3.58
N VAL A 112 -2.71 9.26 4.49
CA VAL A 112 -2.25 7.89 4.71
C VAL A 112 -3.37 6.92 4.34
N TRP A 113 -3.03 5.94 3.52
CA TRP A 113 -3.92 4.90 3.04
C TRP A 113 -3.41 3.53 3.48
N SER A 114 -4.27 2.73 4.11
CA SER A 114 -4.00 1.32 4.35
C SER A 114 -4.33 0.53 3.09
N VAL A 115 -3.36 -0.23 2.60
CA VAL A 115 -3.55 -1.14 1.47
C VAL A 115 -3.57 -2.56 2.02
N THR A 116 -4.76 -3.12 2.11
CA THR A 116 -4.96 -4.50 2.57
C THR A 116 -4.71 -5.52 1.47
N SER A 117 -4.80 -5.13 0.18
CA SER A 117 -4.52 -6.06 -0.92
C SER A 117 -4.21 -5.36 -2.25
N PHE A 118 -2.97 -5.32 -2.65
CA PHE A 118 -2.60 -4.88 -4.01
C PHE A 118 -3.13 -5.81 -5.10
N SER A 119 -3.27 -7.11 -4.83
CA SER A 119 -3.78 -8.08 -5.81
C SER A 119 -5.27 -7.91 -6.09
N GLU A 120 -6.09 -7.63 -5.07
CA GLU A 120 -7.53 -7.35 -5.26
C GLU A 120 -7.72 -6.02 -6.01
N LEU A 121 -6.96 -4.98 -5.66
CA LEU A 121 -6.96 -3.71 -6.39
C LEU A 121 -6.61 -3.88 -7.87
N ALA A 122 -5.59 -4.68 -8.16
CA ALA A 122 -5.18 -4.96 -9.53
C ALA A 122 -6.21 -5.82 -10.28
N ARG A 123 -6.92 -6.72 -9.59
CA ARG A 123 -8.02 -7.49 -10.17
C ARG A 123 -9.18 -6.59 -10.54
N ASP A 124 -9.62 -5.76 -9.61
CA ASP A 124 -10.72 -4.79 -9.79
C ASP A 124 -10.43 -3.85 -10.99
N GLY A 125 -9.22 -3.28 -11.04
CA GLY A 125 -8.82 -2.42 -12.16
C GLY A 125 -8.83 -3.14 -13.52
N ARG A 126 -8.35 -4.40 -13.59
CA ARG A 126 -8.39 -5.21 -14.82
C ARG A 126 -9.82 -5.57 -15.23
N GLU A 127 -10.69 -5.87 -14.27
CA GLU A 127 -12.11 -6.15 -14.53
C GLU A 127 -12.82 -4.92 -15.08
N ALA A 128 -12.59 -3.74 -14.48
CA ALA A 128 -13.12 -2.47 -14.96
C ALA A 128 -12.63 -2.14 -16.38
N GLU A 129 -11.36 -2.33 -16.66
CA GLU A 129 -10.78 -2.11 -17.98
C GLU A 129 -11.37 -3.08 -19.03
N ARG A 130 -11.48 -4.36 -18.67
CA ARG A 130 -12.10 -5.37 -19.54
C ARG A 130 -13.55 -5.03 -19.83
N ALA A 131 -14.34 -4.65 -18.84
CA ALA A 131 -15.74 -4.26 -19.02
C ALA A 131 -15.86 -3.06 -19.97
N ARG A 132 -15.02 -2.04 -19.80
CA ARG A 132 -14.97 -0.87 -20.69
C ARG A 132 -14.65 -1.27 -22.13
N VAL A 133 -13.65 -2.15 -22.36
CA VAL A 133 -13.28 -2.61 -23.72
C VAL A 133 -14.42 -3.39 -24.38
N LEU A 134 -15.17 -4.16 -23.60
CA LEU A 134 -16.31 -4.94 -24.10
C LEU A 134 -17.61 -4.14 -24.21
N GLY A 135 -17.63 -2.86 -23.80
CA GLY A 135 -18.83 -2.04 -23.77
C GLY A 135 -19.89 -2.52 -22.77
N LEU A 136 -19.46 -3.19 -21.70
CA LEU A 136 -20.35 -3.63 -20.62
C LEU A 136 -20.64 -2.46 -19.67
N GLU A 137 -21.82 -2.48 -19.06
CA GLU A 137 -22.12 -1.57 -17.94
C GLU A 137 -21.17 -1.84 -16.78
N THR A 138 -20.60 -0.77 -16.24
CA THR A 138 -19.72 -0.83 -15.07
C THR A 138 -20.31 0.01 -13.94
N PRO A 139 -20.20 -0.43 -12.67
CA PRO A 139 -20.50 0.41 -11.54
C PRO A 139 -19.72 1.73 -11.57
N ALA A 140 -20.29 2.79 -11.02
CA ALA A 140 -19.62 4.10 -10.97
C ALA A 140 -18.32 4.09 -10.15
N ASP A 141 -18.19 3.15 -9.23
CA ASP A 141 -17.03 2.89 -8.38
C ASP A 141 -16.14 1.75 -8.89
N ALA A 142 -16.36 1.26 -10.10
CA ALA A 142 -15.42 0.35 -10.76
C ALA A 142 -14.06 1.04 -10.90
N ASP A 143 -12.97 0.28 -10.73
CA ASP A 143 -11.61 0.80 -10.55
C ASP A 143 -11.49 1.55 -9.21
N TRP A 144 -11.43 0.75 -8.14
CA TRP A 144 -11.40 1.25 -6.77
C TRP A 144 -10.20 2.17 -6.49
N VAL A 145 -9.06 1.94 -7.15
CA VAL A 145 -7.89 2.81 -7.03
C VAL A 145 -8.23 4.24 -7.48
N ARG A 146 -8.87 4.40 -8.64
CA ARG A 146 -9.31 5.72 -9.13
C ARG A 146 -10.42 6.31 -8.28
N THR A 147 -11.35 5.49 -7.83
CA THR A 147 -12.42 5.93 -6.93
C THR A 147 -11.85 6.52 -5.63
N CYS A 148 -10.85 5.85 -5.05
CA CYS A 148 -10.19 6.32 -3.82
C CYS A 148 -9.29 7.54 -4.04
N LEU A 149 -8.47 7.53 -5.10
CA LEU A 149 -7.48 8.57 -5.33
C LEU A 149 -8.04 9.76 -6.13
N GLY A 150 -9.17 9.59 -6.83
CA GLY A 150 -9.81 10.67 -7.62
C GLY A 150 -8.87 11.27 -8.66
N ASP A 151 -9.20 12.50 -9.10
CA ASP A 151 -8.43 13.22 -10.13
C ASP A 151 -7.31 14.09 -9.56
N SER A 152 -6.87 13.86 -8.33
CA SER A 152 -5.82 14.64 -7.71
C SER A 152 -4.45 14.27 -8.29
N ASN A 153 -3.64 15.31 -8.59
CA ASN A 153 -2.27 15.17 -9.06
C ASN A 153 -1.24 15.00 -7.91
N ALA A 154 -1.69 14.89 -6.65
CA ALA A 154 -0.78 14.67 -5.53
C ALA A 154 -0.01 13.36 -5.74
N PRO A 155 1.34 13.38 -5.74
CA PRO A 155 2.13 12.19 -5.96
C PRO A 155 1.82 11.12 -4.92
N VAL A 156 1.96 9.87 -5.33
CA VAL A 156 1.66 8.70 -4.51
C VAL A 156 2.96 7.93 -4.25
N VAL A 157 3.25 7.63 -2.99
CA VAL A 157 4.36 6.77 -2.57
C VAL A 157 3.79 5.55 -1.87
N ALA A 158 4.02 4.38 -2.42
CA ALA A 158 3.56 3.11 -1.85
C ALA A 158 4.73 2.31 -1.28
N ALA A 159 4.56 1.78 -0.08
CA ALA A 159 5.54 0.94 0.60
C ALA A 159 4.95 -0.43 0.93
N SER A 160 5.73 -1.48 0.65
CA SER A 160 5.40 -2.87 0.95
C SER A 160 6.64 -3.58 1.46
N ASP A 161 6.45 -4.58 2.32
CA ASP A 161 7.51 -5.50 2.75
C ASP A 161 7.73 -6.68 1.77
N TYR A 162 6.99 -6.68 0.66
CA TYR A 162 7.23 -7.54 -0.49
C TYR A 162 8.10 -6.85 -1.55
N VAL A 163 8.48 -7.58 -2.57
CA VAL A 163 9.17 -7.03 -3.74
C VAL A 163 8.33 -5.91 -4.39
N ARG A 164 8.99 -4.91 -4.95
CA ARG A 164 8.31 -3.76 -5.59
C ARG A 164 7.31 -4.13 -6.67
N ALA A 165 7.45 -5.30 -7.28
CA ALA A 165 6.48 -5.82 -8.24
C ALA A 165 5.05 -5.94 -7.65
N VAL A 166 4.91 -6.05 -6.32
CA VAL A 166 3.59 -6.13 -5.66
C VAL A 166 2.86 -4.80 -5.72
N PRO A 167 3.37 -3.68 -5.18
CA PRO A 167 2.71 -2.39 -5.32
C PRO A 167 2.69 -1.87 -6.77
N GLU A 168 3.61 -2.30 -7.65
CA GLU A 168 3.59 -1.96 -9.07
C GLU A 168 2.34 -2.46 -9.81
N GLN A 169 1.66 -3.48 -9.30
CA GLN A 169 0.47 -4.05 -9.95
C GLN A 169 -0.63 -3.04 -10.20
N ILE A 170 -0.74 -1.99 -9.40
CA ILE A 170 -1.80 -0.97 -9.52
C ILE A 170 -1.39 0.26 -10.34
N ARG A 171 -0.17 0.34 -10.84
CA ARG A 171 0.38 1.54 -11.51
C ARG A 171 -0.51 2.10 -12.61
N ALA A 172 -1.15 1.23 -13.41
CA ALA A 172 -1.99 1.63 -14.54
C ALA A 172 -3.22 2.46 -14.12
N TRP A 173 -3.66 2.33 -12.88
CA TRP A 173 -4.88 2.96 -12.37
C TRP A 173 -4.61 4.10 -11.38
N VAL A 174 -3.35 4.31 -10.98
CA VAL A 174 -2.97 5.47 -10.14
C VAL A 174 -2.95 6.73 -11.00
N PRO A 175 -3.76 7.76 -10.68
CA PRO A 175 -3.94 8.93 -11.55
C PRO A 175 -2.83 9.98 -11.47
N ALA A 176 -1.81 9.76 -10.64
CA ALA A 176 -0.75 10.72 -10.32
C ALA A 176 0.65 10.08 -10.44
N PRO A 177 1.75 10.85 -10.35
CA PRO A 177 3.08 10.28 -10.25
C PRO A 177 3.17 9.26 -9.13
N TYR A 178 3.60 8.02 -9.46
CA TYR A 178 3.58 6.88 -8.56
C TYR A 178 4.97 6.31 -8.34
N ARG A 179 5.37 6.21 -7.08
CA ARG A 179 6.63 5.58 -6.65
C ARG A 179 6.37 4.42 -5.72
N THR A 180 7.15 3.37 -5.88
CA THR A 180 7.01 2.14 -5.09
C THR A 180 8.31 1.83 -4.35
N LEU A 181 8.16 1.41 -3.12
CA LEU A 181 9.22 0.92 -2.25
C LEU A 181 8.91 -0.53 -1.88
N GLY A 182 9.94 -1.37 -1.89
CA GLY A 182 9.78 -2.79 -1.58
C GLY A 182 11.12 -3.47 -1.33
N THR A 183 11.06 -4.69 -0.83
CA THR A 183 12.22 -5.47 -0.38
C THR A 183 12.75 -6.37 -1.50
N ASP A 184 13.29 -5.76 -2.55
CA ASP A 184 13.88 -6.51 -3.67
C ASP A 184 15.22 -7.14 -3.27
N GLY A 185 15.50 -8.34 -3.79
CA GLY A 185 16.74 -9.08 -3.56
C GLY A 185 16.61 -10.22 -2.56
N PHE A 186 17.74 -10.68 -2.03
CA PHE A 186 17.76 -11.76 -1.06
C PHE A 186 17.37 -11.29 0.35
N GLY A 187 16.60 -12.13 1.06
CA GLY A 187 16.31 -11.90 2.47
C GLY A 187 17.57 -11.88 3.34
N ARG A 188 17.56 -11.08 4.40
CA ARG A 188 18.65 -10.94 5.35
C ARG A 188 18.15 -11.11 6.77
N SER A 189 19.07 -11.39 7.69
CA SER A 189 18.79 -11.52 9.12
C SER A 189 19.41 -10.34 9.86
N ASP A 190 18.55 -9.48 10.41
CA ASP A 190 18.92 -8.34 11.24
C ASP A 190 17.68 -7.88 12.03
N THR A 191 17.82 -6.81 12.81
CA THR A 191 16.65 -6.14 13.42
C THR A 191 15.75 -5.52 12.34
N ARG A 192 14.45 -5.40 12.63
CA ARG A 192 13.49 -4.80 11.68
C ARG A 192 13.92 -3.40 11.22
N ALA A 193 14.41 -2.58 12.13
CA ALA A 193 14.87 -1.22 11.80
C ALA A 193 16.03 -1.25 10.80
N GLN A 194 17.02 -2.12 11.00
CA GLN A 194 18.15 -2.27 10.10
C GLN A 194 17.71 -2.82 8.74
N LEU A 195 16.81 -3.81 8.72
CA LEU A 195 16.29 -4.37 7.48
C LEU A 195 15.49 -3.34 6.68
N ARG A 196 14.60 -2.55 7.33
CA ARG A 196 13.83 -1.49 6.70
C ARG A 196 14.73 -0.39 6.13
N ASP A 197 15.81 -0.06 6.83
CA ASP A 197 16.82 0.87 6.30
C ASP A 197 17.62 0.25 5.16
N PHE A 198 18.07 -1.00 5.29
CA PHE A 198 18.81 -1.69 4.24
C PHE A 198 18.02 -1.78 2.93
N PHE A 199 16.74 -2.16 2.99
CA PHE A 199 15.86 -2.28 1.82
C PHE A 199 15.25 -0.94 1.38
N GLU A 200 15.62 0.16 2.02
CA GLU A 200 15.16 1.50 1.65
C GLU A 200 13.63 1.66 1.71
N VAL A 201 13.00 1.04 2.74
CA VAL A 201 11.54 1.06 2.93
C VAL A 201 11.10 1.69 4.26
N SER A 202 12.04 2.19 5.09
CA SER A 202 11.70 2.85 6.35
C SER A 202 10.98 4.19 6.13
N ALA A 203 10.41 4.74 7.20
CA ALA A 203 9.75 6.04 7.19
C ALA A 203 10.62 7.14 6.55
N ASP A 204 11.93 7.13 6.81
CA ASP A 204 12.87 8.10 6.25
C ASP A 204 12.99 8.00 4.74
N TRP A 205 13.01 6.80 4.21
CA TRP A 205 13.02 6.57 2.77
C TRP A 205 11.71 6.97 2.12
N ILE A 206 10.57 6.70 2.78
CA ILE A 206 9.25 7.17 2.31
C ILE A 206 9.24 8.71 2.25
N VAL A 207 9.72 9.40 3.31
CA VAL A 207 9.86 10.86 3.33
C VAL A 207 10.74 11.35 2.19
N LEU A 208 11.90 10.71 1.97
CA LEU A 208 12.81 11.10 0.90
C LEU A 208 12.14 11.01 -0.48
N HIS A 209 11.43 9.91 -0.75
CA HIS A 209 10.71 9.72 -2.01
C HIS A 209 9.55 10.70 -2.17
N ALA A 210 8.87 11.06 -1.08
CA ALA A 210 7.82 12.08 -1.07
C ALA A 210 8.38 13.47 -1.41
N LEU A 211 9.45 13.91 -0.73
CA LEU A 211 10.10 15.18 -0.98
C LEU A 211 10.63 15.30 -2.42
N ASP A 212 11.23 14.24 -2.93
CA ASP A 212 11.73 14.19 -4.32
C ASP A 212 10.57 14.29 -5.33
N SER A 213 9.46 13.60 -5.08
CA SER A 213 8.27 13.65 -5.93
C SER A 213 7.57 15.01 -5.92
N LEU A 214 7.69 15.75 -4.81
CA LEU A 214 7.19 17.11 -4.65
C LEU A 214 8.13 18.19 -5.22
N GLY A 215 9.30 17.80 -5.74
CA GLY A 215 10.32 18.75 -6.22
C GLY A 215 11.02 19.52 -5.11
N ARG A 216 10.93 19.09 -3.84
CA ARG A 216 11.56 19.71 -2.66
C ARG A 216 13.06 19.35 -2.59
N GLN A 217 13.82 19.74 -3.63
CA GLN A 217 15.19 19.24 -3.87
C GLN A 217 16.18 19.57 -2.76
N GLU A 218 16.13 20.75 -2.15
CA GLU A 218 17.04 21.15 -1.05
C GLU A 218 16.80 20.30 0.20
N GLN A 219 15.52 20.09 0.57
CA GLN A 219 15.13 19.26 1.71
C GLN A 219 15.49 17.79 1.46
N ALA A 220 15.21 17.29 0.26
CA ALA A 220 15.61 15.94 -0.15
C ALA A 220 17.14 15.76 -0.13
N ALA A 221 17.92 16.75 -0.57
CA ALA A 221 19.38 16.70 -0.53
C ALA A 221 19.93 16.66 0.90
N THR A 222 19.32 17.39 1.82
CA THR A 222 19.67 17.35 3.25
C THR A 222 19.38 15.98 3.84
N LEU A 223 18.20 15.42 3.58
CA LEU A 223 17.83 14.09 4.07
C LEU A 223 18.71 12.99 3.47
N ARG A 224 19.06 13.07 2.17
CA ARG A 224 20.03 12.13 1.53
C ARG A 224 21.37 12.08 2.25
N LYS A 225 21.87 13.23 2.72
CA LYS A 225 23.13 13.29 3.50
C LYS A 225 22.95 12.60 4.86
N THR A 226 21.85 12.88 5.56
CA THR A 226 21.56 12.26 6.86
C THR A 226 21.44 10.74 6.76
N LEU A 227 20.81 10.24 5.72
CA LEU A 227 20.67 8.79 5.45
C LEU A 227 21.94 8.16 4.88
N ASN A 228 22.99 8.95 4.62
CA ASN A 228 24.18 8.50 3.92
C ASN A 228 23.84 7.81 2.56
N ALA A 229 22.77 8.24 1.91
CA ALA A 229 22.23 7.59 0.72
C ALA A 229 23.21 7.57 -0.46
N GLN A 230 24.08 8.59 -0.55
CA GLN A 230 25.08 8.69 -1.61
C GLN A 230 26.19 7.62 -1.53
N SER A 231 26.39 7.02 -0.37
CA SER A 231 27.35 5.91 -0.21
C SER A 231 26.78 4.55 -0.64
N ARG A 232 25.46 4.47 -0.86
CA ARG A 232 24.75 3.26 -1.27
C ARG A 232 24.78 3.11 -2.80
N THR A 233 25.97 2.90 -3.35
CA THR A 233 26.18 2.80 -4.80
C THR A 233 25.57 1.53 -5.40
N ASN A 234 25.46 0.47 -4.61
CA ASN A 234 24.85 -0.78 -5.02
C ASN A 234 23.43 -0.88 -4.43
N PRO A 235 22.42 -1.11 -5.24
CA PRO A 235 21.07 -1.29 -4.73
C PRO A 235 20.94 -2.59 -3.91
N PRO A 236 19.94 -2.70 -2.98
CA PRO A 236 19.75 -3.88 -2.13
C PRO A 236 19.71 -5.20 -2.90
N TRP A 237 19.10 -5.20 -4.08
CA TRP A 237 18.97 -6.41 -4.93
C TRP A 237 20.26 -6.83 -5.66
N ALA A 238 21.29 -6.00 -5.63
CA ALA A 238 22.60 -6.29 -6.25
C ALA A 238 23.69 -6.64 -5.21
N GLN A 239 23.30 -6.85 -3.94
CA GLN A 239 24.22 -7.15 -2.83
C GLN A 239 24.12 -8.59 -2.35
#